data_84d50b02895b07a9b062c560d64ff196
#
_entry.id   84d50b02895b07a9b062c560d64ff196
#
_cell.length_a   1.000
_cell.length_b   1.000
_cell.length_c   1.000
_cell.angle_alpha   90.00
_cell.angle_beta   90.00
_cell.angle_gamma   90.00
#
_symmetry.space_group_name_H-M   'P 1'
#
loop_
_entity.id
_entity.type
_entity.pdbx_description
1 polymer ?
#
loop_
_entity_poly.entity_id
_entity_poly.type
_entity_poly.pdbx_seq_one_letter_code
_entity_poly.pdbx_strand_id
1 'polypeptide(L)'
;ERVFAPWGDMEQAMRENAIPLYALESKDPVRCFDLIAFTLGYEMCYSNVLNMLELAGVPLLASERSGLENIVFAGGVCAVNPEPLADFIDFFSLGEGEESTVEIVECYRTAKKEHWSKARFLKAVSAIEGVYVPSFYEHSYNPDGTIAAITPLEGAPQTVRKRIVQNMDTAYWPEKQIVPSTEIVHDRSNLEVF
;
A
#
# COMPACT_ATOMS: atom_id res chain seq x y z
N GLU A 1 9.56 1.49 9.06
CA GLU A 1 8.76 1.52 10.30
C GLU A 1 7.56 0.59 10.16
N ARG A 2 7.11 0.00 11.27
CA ARG A 2 5.95 -0.90 11.30
C ARG A 2 4.80 -0.24 12.03
N VAL A 3 3.59 -0.49 11.53
CA VAL A 3 2.35 -0.01 12.14
C VAL A 3 1.32 -1.14 12.10
N PHE A 4 0.60 -1.34 13.17
CA PHE A 4 -0.48 -2.33 13.24
C PHE A 4 -1.82 -1.65 13.56
N ALA A 5 -2.90 -2.24 13.09
CA ALA A 5 -4.24 -1.81 13.50
C ALA A 5 -4.38 -2.00 15.02
N PRO A 6 -4.74 -0.97 15.78
CA PRO A 6 -4.97 -1.11 17.20
C PRO A 6 -6.21 -1.97 17.44
N TRP A 7 -6.23 -2.71 18.55
CA TRP A 7 -7.43 -3.37 19.02
C TRP A 7 -8.41 -2.34 19.61
N GLY A 8 -9.68 -2.71 19.75
CA GLY A 8 -10.75 -1.77 20.11
C GLY A 8 -10.52 -0.94 21.38
N ASP A 9 -9.92 -1.51 22.42
CA ASP A 9 -9.58 -0.80 23.66
C ASP A 9 -8.48 0.24 23.45
N MET A 10 -7.45 -0.11 22.70
CA MET A 10 -6.37 0.81 22.34
C MET A 10 -6.87 1.90 21.41
N GLU A 11 -7.70 1.56 20.41
CA GLU A 11 -8.32 2.53 19.52
C GLU A 11 -9.15 3.54 20.30
N GLN A 12 -9.99 3.07 21.22
CA GLN A 12 -10.80 3.94 22.06
C GLN A 12 -9.92 4.89 22.88
N ALA A 13 -8.88 4.37 23.53
CA ALA A 13 -7.95 5.19 24.30
C ALA A 13 -7.22 6.24 23.43
N MET A 14 -6.84 5.87 22.20
CA MET A 14 -6.23 6.79 21.23
C MET A 14 -7.20 7.92 20.86
N ARG A 15 -8.46 7.61 20.55
CA ARG A 15 -9.48 8.60 20.20
C ARG A 15 -9.80 9.54 21.37
N GLU A 16 -9.97 9.01 22.59
CA GLU A 16 -10.25 9.78 23.80
C GLU A 16 -9.13 10.75 24.18
N ASN A 17 -7.88 10.39 23.90
CA ASN A 17 -6.71 11.19 24.24
C ASN A 17 -6.10 11.95 23.04
N ALA A 18 -6.78 11.94 21.89
CA ALA A 18 -6.30 12.56 20.64
C ALA A 18 -4.88 12.12 20.25
N ILE A 19 -4.56 10.83 20.47
CA ILE A 19 -3.29 10.23 20.07
C ILE A 19 -3.44 9.68 18.66
N PRO A 20 -2.70 10.20 17.66
CA PRO A 20 -2.77 9.67 16.30
C PRO A 20 -2.11 8.30 16.21
N LEU A 21 -2.47 7.51 15.19
CA LEU A 21 -1.76 6.27 14.88
C LEU A 21 -0.29 6.56 14.61
N TYR A 22 0.60 5.76 15.18
CA TYR A 22 2.04 5.99 15.17
C TYR A 22 2.83 4.72 14.84
N ALA A 23 4.05 4.93 14.36
CA ALA A 23 5.02 3.86 14.09
C ALA A 23 5.57 3.27 15.38
N LEU A 24 5.83 1.96 15.37
CA LEU A 24 6.27 1.26 16.58
C LEU A 24 7.71 1.57 16.98
N GLU A 25 8.57 1.83 16.02
CA GLU A 25 9.98 2.05 16.27
C GLU A 25 10.26 3.49 16.72
N SER A 26 9.95 4.47 15.88
CA SER A 26 10.20 5.89 16.17
C SER A 26 9.16 6.54 17.07
N LYS A 27 7.94 6.00 17.12
CA LYS A 27 6.76 6.63 17.72
C LYS A 27 6.26 7.86 16.95
N ASP A 28 6.77 8.08 15.74
CA ASP A 28 6.29 9.17 14.90
C ASP A 28 4.87 8.90 14.39
N PRO A 29 4.01 9.93 14.32
CA PRO A 29 2.69 9.81 13.71
C PRO A 29 2.77 9.34 12.26
N VAL A 30 1.89 8.43 11.85
CA VAL A 30 1.88 7.86 10.49
C VAL A 30 1.78 8.95 9.41
N ARG A 31 1.05 10.03 9.67
CA ARG A 31 0.96 11.17 8.74
C ARG A 31 2.28 11.89 8.44
N CYS A 32 3.34 11.62 9.22
CA CYS A 32 4.66 12.20 9.00
C CYS A 32 5.49 11.40 7.97
N PHE A 33 5.00 10.22 7.55
CA PHE A 33 5.68 9.40 6.56
C PHE A 33 5.23 9.75 5.15
N ASP A 34 6.17 9.75 4.25
CA ASP A 34 5.95 10.01 2.82
C ASP A 34 5.19 8.88 2.12
N LEU A 35 5.58 7.63 2.40
CA LEU A 35 5.00 6.42 1.84
C LEU A 35 4.34 5.59 2.95
N ILE A 36 3.08 5.22 2.75
CA ILE A 36 2.30 4.40 3.66
C ILE A 36 1.89 3.14 2.89
N ALA A 37 2.44 1.99 3.29
CA ALA A 37 2.22 0.71 2.63
C ALA A 37 1.36 -0.22 3.47
N PHE A 38 0.30 -0.78 2.88
CA PHE A 38 -0.54 -1.78 3.52
C PHE A 38 -0.32 -3.17 2.93
N THR A 39 -0.21 -4.17 3.80
CA THR A 39 -0.25 -5.57 3.41
C THR A 39 -1.67 -6.11 3.56
N LEU A 40 -2.30 -6.45 2.44
CA LEU A 40 -3.66 -6.99 2.40
C LEU A 40 -3.59 -8.51 2.46
N GLY A 41 -3.70 -9.06 3.66
CA GLY A 41 -3.63 -10.50 3.91
C GLY A 41 -4.94 -11.22 3.56
N TYR A 42 -6.10 -10.57 3.78
CA TYR A 42 -7.41 -11.05 3.38
C TYR A 42 -8.45 -9.92 3.41
N GLU A 43 -9.59 -10.09 2.75
CA GLU A 43 -10.54 -9.02 2.43
C GLU A 43 -11.19 -8.37 3.66
N MET A 44 -11.36 -9.13 4.75
CA MET A 44 -11.92 -8.59 5.99
C MET A 44 -11.05 -7.51 6.64
N CYS A 45 -9.78 -7.34 6.22
CA CYS A 45 -8.93 -6.27 6.72
C CYS A 45 -9.15 -4.91 6.03
N TYR A 46 -9.97 -4.83 4.98
CA TYR A 46 -10.17 -3.60 4.22
C TYR A 46 -10.74 -2.47 5.06
N SER A 47 -11.70 -2.75 5.95
CA SER A 47 -12.21 -1.74 6.88
C SER A 47 -11.14 -1.25 7.87
N ASN A 48 -10.20 -2.11 8.27
CA ASN A 48 -9.09 -1.72 9.13
C ASN A 48 -8.15 -0.75 8.43
N VAL A 49 -7.94 -0.89 7.12
CA VAL A 49 -7.14 0.07 6.33
C VAL A 49 -7.73 1.48 6.46
N LEU A 50 -9.05 1.61 6.26
CA LEU A 50 -9.74 2.90 6.37
C LEU A 50 -9.65 3.46 7.79
N ASN A 51 -9.90 2.62 8.80
CA ASN A 51 -9.78 3.02 10.20
C ASN A 51 -8.35 3.46 10.56
N MET A 52 -7.33 2.78 10.06
CA MET A 52 -5.94 3.17 10.28
C MET A 52 -5.60 4.51 9.63
N LEU A 53 -6.08 4.79 8.41
CA LEU A 53 -5.91 6.08 7.75
C LEU A 53 -6.60 7.21 8.54
N GLU A 54 -7.83 6.96 9.01
CA GLU A 54 -8.56 7.92 9.84
C GLU A 54 -7.82 8.22 11.16
N LEU A 55 -7.42 7.19 11.90
CA LEU A 55 -6.65 7.34 13.14
C LEU A 55 -5.30 8.03 12.91
N ALA A 56 -4.70 7.83 11.77
CA ALA A 56 -3.46 8.50 11.37
C ALA A 56 -3.65 9.98 11.06
N GLY A 57 -4.89 10.42 10.81
CA GLY A 57 -5.18 11.77 10.30
C GLY A 57 -4.71 11.97 8.86
N VAL A 58 -4.69 10.89 8.07
CA VAL A 58 -4.40 10.91 6.63
C VAL A 58 -5.72 10.98 5.87
N PRO A 59 -5.89 11.88 4.88
CA PRO A 59 -7.10 11.96 4.10
C PRO A 59 -7.47 10.61 3.49
N LEU A 60 -8.72 10.17 3.65
CA LEU A 60 -9.15 8.84 3.23
C LEU A 60 -9.08 8.69 1.71
N LEU A 61 -9.67 9.62 0.97
CA LEU A 61 -9.71 9.52 -0.48
C LEU A 61 -8.34 9.82 -1.11
N ALA A 62 -7.94 9.01 -2.05
CA ALA A 62 -6.70 9.22 -2.83
C ALA A 62 -6.73 10.57 -3.56
N SER A 63 -7.92 11.04 -3.98
CA SER A 63 -8.14 12.33 -4.63
C SER A 63 -7.91 13.54 -3.72
N GLU A 64 -8.03 13.39 -2.41
CA GLU A 64 -7.79 14.45 -1.43
C GLU A 64 -6.30 14.64 -1.12
N ARG A 65 -5.47 13.65 -1.40
CA ARG A 65 -4.01 13.70 -1.25
C ARG A 65 -3.38 14.21 -2.55
N SER A 66 -3.12 15.49 -2.64
CA SER A 66 -2.67 16.14 -3.89
C SER A 66 -1.15 16.15 -4.09
N GLY A 67 -0.36 16.02 -3.02
CA GLY A 67 1.11 16.05 -3.03
C GLY A 67 1.77 14.69 -3.11
N LEU A 68 3.08 14.68 -2.88
CA LEU A 68 3.89 13.47 -2.71
C LEU A 68 3.96 13.01 -1.25
N GLU A 69 3.39 13.76 -0.32
CA GLU A 69 3.25 13.37 1.08
C GLU A 69 2.09 12.39 1.23
N ASN A 70 2.27 11.39 2.08
CA ASN A 70 1.26 10.37 2.38
C ASN A 70 0.74 9.65 1.11
N ILE A 71 1.63 9.26 0.23
CA ILE A 71 1.29 8.33 -0.84
C ILE A 71 0.93 6.98 -0.20
N VAL A 72 -0.29 6.54 -0.42
CA VAL A 72 -0.83 5.29 0.15
C VAL A 72 -0.85 4.23 -0.93
N PHE A 73 -0.18 3.10 -0.69
CA PHE A 73 -0.23 1.96 -1.59
C PHE A 73 -0.43 0.65 -0.83
N ALA A 74 -0.84 -0.38 -1.54
CA ALA A 74 -1.10 -1.67 -0.95
C ALA A 74 -0.54 -2.82 -1.80
N GLY A 75 -0.17 -3.89 -1.11
CA GLY A 75 0.27 -5.14 -1.71
C GLY A 75 -0.26 -6.33 -0.90
N GLY A 76 0.24 -7.52 -1.17
CA GLY A 76 -0.18 -8.76 -0.53
C GLY A 76 -1.19 -9.54 -1.36
N VAL A 77 -1.57 -10.73 -0.86
CA VAL A 77 -2.36 -11.70 -1.65
C VAL A 77 -3.72 -11.16 -2.10
N CYS A 78 -4.37 -10.31 -1.30
CA CYS A 78 -5.67 -9.74 -1.65
C CYS A 78 -5.60 -8.45 -2.48
N ALA A 79 -4.39 -7.94 -2.77
CA ALA A 79 -4.22 -6.80 -3.67
C ALA A 79 -4.64 -7.12 -5.11
N VAL A 80 -4.79 -8.39 -5.47
CA VAL A 80 -5.34 -8.83 -6.78
C VAL A 80 -6.81 -8.47 -6.98
N ASN A 81 -7.52 -8.12 -5.89
CA ASN A 81 -8.86 -7.53 -5.93
C ASN A 81 -8.81 -6.08 -5.39
N PRO A 82 -8.27 -5.13 -6.16
CA PRO A 82 -8.00 -3.78 -5.70
C PRO A 82 -9.24 -2.88 -5.64
N GLU A 83 -10.27 -3.18 -6.45
CA GLU A 83 -11.40 -2.27 -6.70
C GLU A 83 -12.18 -1.85 -5.45
N PRO A 84 -12.40 -2.69 -4.42
CA PRO A 84 -13.07 -2.23 -3.19
C PRO A 84 -12.33 -1.11 -2.45
N LEU A 85 -11.04 -0.94 -2.69
CA LEU A 85 -10.19 0.10 -2.10
C LEU A 85 -9.68 1.12 -3.12
N ALA A 86 -10.16 1.11 -4.36
CA ALA A 86 -9.68 1.92 -5.46
C ALA A 86 -9.73 3.43 -5.18
N ASP A 87 -10.76 3.90 -4.48
CA ASP A 87 -10.91 5.32 -4.14
C ASP A 87 -9.95 5.78 -3.02
N PHE A 88 -9.42 4.84 -2.23
CA PHE A 88 -8.65 5.13 -1.03
C PHE A 88 -7.14 4.92 -1.21
N ILE A 89 -6.73 4.09 -2.15
CA ILE A 89 -5.35 3.70 -2.39
C ILE A 89 -4.84 4.35 -3.68
N ASP A 90 -3.65 4.92 -3.63
CA ASP A 90 -3.07 5.60 -4.80
C ASP A 90 -2.61 4.61 -5.87
N PHE A 91 -2.04 3.48 -5.45
CA PHE A 91 -1.70 2.36 -6.34
C PHE A 91 -1.54 1.05 -5.58
N PHE A 92 -1.61 -0.06 -6.31
CA PHE A 92 -1.39 -1.41 -5.77
C PHE A 92 -0.16 -2.02 -6.40
N SER A 93 0.60 -2.78 -5.61
CA SER A 93 1.69 -3.63 -6.07
C SER A 93 1.22 -5.08 -6.08
N LEU A 94 1.04 -5.66 -7.26
CA LEU A 94 0.51 -6.99 -7.48
C LEU A 94 1.66 -7.99 -7.65
N GLY A 95 1.67 -9.05 -6.86
CA GLY A 95 2.67 -10.09 -6.90
C GLY A 95 3.79 -9.91 -5.87
N GLU A 96 4.98 -10.37 -6.22
CA GLU A 96 6.14 -10.43 -5.34
C GLU A 96 6.78 -9.06 -5.14
N GLY A 97 7.10 -8.73 -3.88
CA GLY A 97 7.52 -7.39 -3.47
C GLY A 97 9.03 -7.16 -3.41
N GLU A 98 9.83 -8.21 -3.51
CA GLU A 98 11.28 -8.19 -3.25
C GLU A 98 12.02 -7.22 -4.16
N GLU A 99 11.63 -7.16 -5.44
CA GLU A 99 12.20 -6.23 -6.42
C GLU A 99 11.31 -5.00 -6.59
N SER A 100 9.99 -5.17 -6.75
CA SER A 100 9.06 -4.08 -7.04
C SER A 100 9.04 -3.02 -5.95
N THR A 101 9.18 -3.39 -4.68
CA THR A 101 9.25 -2.43 -3.57
C THR A 101 10.45 -1.51 -3.69
N VAL A 102 11.61 -2.05 -4.08
CA VAL A 102 12.84 -1.26 -4.28
C VAL A 102 12.64 -0.30 -5.46
N GLU A 103 12.11 -0.77 -6.58
CA GLU A 103 11.83 0.06 -7.76
C GLU A 103 10.85 1.20 -7.43
N ILE A 104 9.79 0.92 -6.66
CA ILE A 104 8.82 1.93 -6.20
C ILE A 104 9.51 3.00 -5.34
N VAL A 105 10.32 2.60 -4.36
CA VAL A 105 11.04 3.52 -3.48
C VAL A 105 12.03 4.38 -4.26
N GLU A 106 12.78 3.83 -5.21
CA GLU A 106 13.71 4.59 -6.03
C GLU A 106 12.99 5.57 -6.98
N CYS A 107 11.84 5.15 -7.55
CA CYS A 107 10.96 6.04 -8.31
C CYS A 107 10.49 7.22 -7.44
N TYR A 108 10.06 6.93 -6.21
CA TYR A 108 9.62 7.95 -5.26
C TYR A 108 10.77 8.91 -4.88
N ARG A 109 11.96 8.38 -4.56
CA ARG A 109 13.15 9.20 -4.25
C ARG A 109 13.49 10.16 -5.39
N THR A 110 13.40 9.68 -6.62
CA THR A 110 13.59 10.51 -7.82
C THR A 110 12.52 11.58 -7.91
N ALA A 111 11.26 11.24 -7.69
CA ALA A 111 10.14 12.18 -7.71
C ALA A 111 10.31 13.30 -6.68
N LYS A 112 10.73 12.97 -5.45
CA LYS A 112 11.02 13.97 -4.40
C LYS A 112 12.18 14.87 -4.78
N LYS A 113 13.28 14.30 -5.28
CA LYS A 113 14.48 15.05 -5.67
C LYS A 113 14.20 16.03 -6.82
N GLU A 114 13.39 15.62 -7.79
CA GLU A 114 13.07 16.40 -8.99
C GLU A 114 11.77 17.23 -8.83
N HIS A 115 11.16 17.24 -7.65
CA HIS A 115 9.91 17.95 -7.35
C HIS A 115 8.78 17.63 -8.32
N TRP A 116 8.54 16.34 -8.58
CA TRP A 116 7.45 15.91 -9.45
C TRP A 116 6.09 16.18 -8.82
N SER A 117 5.09 16.38 -9.66
CA SER A 117 3.70 16.29 -9.22
C SER A 117 3.32 14.84 -8.92
N LYS A 118 2.28 14.64 -8.09
CA LYS A 118 1.71 13.31 -7.84
C LYS A 118 1.31 12.60 -9.14
N ALA A 119 0.69 13.31 -10.07
CA ALA A 119 0.29 12.75 -11.37
C ALA A 119 1.50 12.23 -12.16
N ARG A 120 2.61 12.98 -12.19
CA ARG A 120 3.86 12.51 -12.83
C ARG A 120 4.44 11.29 -12.12
N PHE A 121 4.42 11.26 -10.80
CA PHE A 121 4.87 10.11 -10.02
C PHE A 121 4.01 8.87 -10.31
N LEU A 122 2.67 8.99 -10.25
CA LEU A 122 1.76 7.88 -10.55
C LEU A 122 1.95 7.35 -11.98
N LYS A 123 2.23 8.24 -12.93
CA LYS A 123 2.56 7.83 -14.30
C LYS A 123 3.87 7.05 -14.38
N ALA A 124 4.89 7.48 -13.64
CA ALA A 124 6.18 6.80 -13.62
C ALA A 124 6.09 5.43 -12.92
N VAL A 125 5.43 5.37 -11.75
CA VAL A 125 5.31 4.13 -10.98
C VAL A 125 4.43 3.10 -11.70
N SER A 126 3.43 3.53 -12.49
CA SER A 126 2.60 2.62 -13.29
C SER A 126 3.35 1.87 -14.40
N ALA A 127 4.57 2.29 -14.72
CA ALA A 127 5.44 1.57 -15.67
C ALA A 127 6.19 0.40 -15.03
N ILE A 128 6.20 0.30 -13.69
CA ILE A 128 6.78 -0.83 -12.95
C ILE A 128 5.86 -2.03 -13.09
N GLU A 129 6.42 -3.19 -13.46
CA GLU A 129 5.63 -4.42 -13.58
C GLU A 129 4.96 -4.79 -12.25
N GLY A 130 3.67 -5.08 -12.29
CA GLY A 130 2.84 -5.38 -11.12
C GLY A 130 2.14 -4.16 -10.52
N VAL A 131 2.46 -2.94 -10.95
CA VAL A 131 1.80 -1.76 -10.38
C VAL A 131 0.49 -1.46 -11.11
N TYR A 132 -0.59 -1.40 -10.34
CA TYR A 132 -1.92 -0.99 -10.76
C TYR A 132 -2.29 0.35 -10.13
N VAL A 133 -2.60 1.35 -10.93
CA VAL A 133 -3.03 2.69 -10.49
C VAL A 133 -4.51 2.84 -10.81
N PRO A 134 -5.43 2.74 -9.84
CA PRO A 134 -6.89 2.75 -10.11
C PRO A 134 -7.37 3.95 -10.90
N SER A 135 -6.85 5.14 -10.60
CA SER A 135 -7.24 6.39 -11.29
C SER A 135 -6.91 6.41 -12.80
N PHE A 136 -6.19 5.43 -13.30
CA PHE A 136 -5.87 5.29 -14.74
C PHE A 136 -6.84 4.35 -15.47
N TYR A 137 -7.95 3.96 -14.82
CA TYR A 137 -8.95 3.08 -15.42
C TYR A 137 -10.34 3.64 -15.18
N GLU A 138 -11.14 3.67 -16.22
CA GLU A 138 -12.54 4.08 -16.19
C GLU A 138 -13.44 2.85 -16.26
N HIS A 139 -14.38 2.76 -15.34
CA HIS A 139 -15.35 1.70 -15.28
C HIS A 139 -16.67 2.15 -15.90
N SER A 140 -17.19 1.40 -16.86
CA SER A 140 -18.55 1.55 -17.36
C SER A 140 -19.43 0.40 -16.88
N TYR A 141 -20.70 0.68 -16.68
CA TYR A 141 -21.66 -0.26 -16.10
C TYR A 141 -22.83 -0.52 -17.04
N ASN A 142 -23.34 -1.72 -17.00
CA ASN A 142 -24.59 -2.11 -17.63
C ASN A 142 -25.78 -1.56 -16.82
N PRO A 143 -27.02 -1.53 -17.40
CA PRO A 143 -28.21 -1.08 -16.68
C PRO A 143 -28.53 -1.89 -15.41
N ASP A 144 -28.06 -3.12 -15.30
CA ASP A 144 -28.23 -3.98 -14.14
C ASP A 144 -27.16 -3.79 -13.05
N GLY A 145 -26.22 -2.83 -13.24
CA GLY A 145 -25.14 -2.53 -12.30
C GLY A 145 -23.90 -3.41 -12.44
N THR A 146 -23.87 -4.35 -13.37
CA THR A 146 -22.65 -5.14 -13.65
C THR A 146 -21.64 -4.32 -14.45
N ILE A 147 -20.34 -4.62 -14.29
CA ILE A 147 -19.28 -3.94 -15.05
C ILE A 147 -19.40 -4.32 -16.54
N ALA A 148 -19.59 -3.31 -17.40
CA ALA A 148 -19.62 -3.47 -18.85
C ALA A 148 -18.21 -3.48 -19.46
N ALA A 149 -17.34 -2.56 -19.02
CA ALA A 149 -15.97 -2.47 -19.47
C ALA A 149 -15.08 -1.73 -18.44
N ILE A 150 -13.80 -2.05 -18.47
CA ILE A 150 -12.74 -1.31 -17.79
C ILE A 150 -11.81 -0.77 -18.89
N THR A 151 -11.75 0.54 -19.02
CA THR A 151 -11.02 1.22 -20.09
C THR A 151 -9.78 1.89 -19.52
N PRO A 152 -8.57 1.53 -20.00
CA PRO A 152 -7.35 2.21 -19.55
C PRO A 152 -7.29 3.64 -20.10
N LEU A 153 -6.89 4.56 -19.24
CA LEU A 153 -6.64 5.98 -19.53
C LEU A 153 -5.14 6.25 -19.50
N GLU A 154 -4.73 7.45 -19.93
CA GLU A 154 -3.35 7.96 -19.80
C GLU A 154 -2.25 7.02 -20.33
N GLY A 155 -2.61 6.09 -21.21
CA GLY A 155 -1.69 5.07 -21.73
C GLY A 155 -1.35 3.98 -20.72
N ALA A 156 -2.22 3.73 -19.74
CA ALA A 156 -2.13 2.57 -18.87
C ALA A 156 -2.28 1.27 -19.66
N PRO A 157 -1.68 0.16 -19.22
CA PRO A 157 -1.79 -1.12 -19.93
C PRO A 157 -3.22 -1.68 -19.81
N GLN A 158 -3.70 -2.38 -20.84
CA GLN A 158 -5.00 -3.06 -20.81
C GLN A 158 -5.04 -4.15 -19.72
N THR A 159 -3.91 -4.73 -19.39
CA THR A 159 -3.78 -5.77 -18.37
C THR A 159 -2.52 -5.53 -17.55
N VAL A 160 -2.66 -5.49 -16.25
CA VAL A 160 -1.53 -5.45 -15.31
C VAL A 160 -1.15 -6.89 -14.99
N ARG A 161 0.10 -7.25 -15.28
CA ARG A 161 0.65 -8.56 -14.91
C ARG A 161 1.26 -8.47 -13.52
N LYS A 162 0.98 -9.46 -12.66
CA LYS A 162 1.63 -9.54 -11.36
C LYS A 162 3.14 -9.70 -11.50
N ARG A 163 3.90 -9.05 -10.63
CA ARG A 163 5.35 -9.26 -10.54
C ARG A 163 5.65 -10.66 -10.08
N ILE A 164 6.62 -11.30 -10.75
CA ILE A 164 7.17 -12.60 -10.38
C ILE A 164 8.69 -12.46 -10.37
N VAL A 165 9.32 -12.77 -9.24
CA VAL A 165 10.78 -12.81 -9.14
C VAL A 165 11.31 -13.99 -9.93
N GLN A 166 12.09 -13.73 -10.96
CA GLN A 166 12.57 -14.77 -11.89
C GLN A 166 13.67 -15.65 -11.27
N ASN A 167 14.43 -15.11 -10.34
CA ASN A 167 15.51 -15.82 -9.69
C ASN A 167 15.52 -15.52 -8.18
N MET A 168 14.94 -16.42 -7.42
CA MET A 168 14.88 -16.30 -5.94
C MET A 168 16.24 -16.39 -5.28
N ASP A 169 17.25 -17.00 -5.91
CA ASP A 169 18.59 -17.09 -5.33
C ASP A 169 19.30 -15.73 -5.25
N THR A 170 18.86 -14.78 -6.06
CA THR A 170 19.39 -13.41 -6.08
C THR A 170 18.43 -12.39 -5.47
N ALA A 171 17.23 -12.81 -5.08
CA ALA A 171 16.26 -11.94 -4.46
C ALA A 171 16.75 -11.41 -3.11
N TYR A 172 16.41 -10.16 -2.82
CA TYR A 172 16.70 -9.60 -1.50
C TYR A 172 15.86 -10.31 -0.42
N TRP A 173 16.53 -10.73 0.62
CA TRP A 173 15.89 -11.20 1.85
C TRP A 173 16.60 -10.59 3.07
N PRO A 174 15.89 -10.24 4.15
CA PRO A 174 16.50 -9.59 5.31
C PRO A 174 17.29 -10.62 6.14
N GLU A 175 18.60 -10.46 6.22
CA GLU A 175 19.44 -11.27 7.11
C GLU A 175 19.23 -10.91 8.59
N LYS A 176 18.88 -9.65 8.84
CA LYS A 176 18.58 -9.14 10.18
C LYS A 176 17.14 -8.70 10.23
N GLN A 177 16.30 -9.46 10.90
CA GLN A 177 14.91 -9.13 11.08
C GLN A 177 14.76 -7.97 12.08
N ILE A 178 13.87 -7.04 11.78
CA ILE A 178 13.43 -6.00 12.72
C ILE A 178 12.35 -6.64 13.61
N VAL A 179 12.78 -7.38 14.61
CA VAL A 179 11.89 -7.98 15.61
C VAL A 179 12.13 -7.33 16.97
N PRO A 180 11.09 -7.16 17.82
CA PRO A 180 11.30 -6.70 19.17
C PRO A 180 12.17 -7.70 19.94
N SER A 181 13.07 -7.19 20.79
CA SER A 181 13.91 -8.01 21.67
C SER A 181 13.12 -8.58 22.86
N THR A 182 11.81 -8.63 22.77
CA THR A 182 10.93 -9.17 23.80
C THR A 182 10.48 -10.58 23.45
N GLU A 183 10.14 -11.33 24.48
CA GLU A 183 9.53 -12.65 24.34
C GLU A 183 8.25 -12.56 23.51
N ILE A 184 8.10 -13.40 22.50
CA ILE A 184 6.96 -13.45 21.59
C ILE A 184 6.20 -14.76 21.77
N VAL A 185 4.90 -14.77 21.48
CA VAL A 185 4.03 -15.93 21.67
C VAL A 185 4.50 -17.15 20.85
N HIS A 186 5.09 -16.91 19.68
CA HIS A 186 5.65 -17.96 18.83
C HIS A 186 7.15 -17.75 18.62
N ASP A 187 7.94 -18.36 19.50
CA ASP A 187 9.40 -18.38 19.39
C ASP A 187 9.85 -19.47 18.41
N ARG A 188 9.57 -19.23 17.13
CA ARG A 188 10.00 -20.12 16.03
C ARG A 188 10.07 -19.36 14.70
N SER A 189 10.93 -19.83 13.82
CA SER A 189 10.96 -19.39 12.42
C SER A 189 9.92 -20.17 11.62
N ASN A 190 9.12 -19.45 10.83
CA ASN A 190 8.21 -20.05 9.84
C ASN A 190 8.85 -19.90 8.45
N LEU A 191 8.83 -20.97 7.69
CA LEU A 191 9.30 -21.02 6.31
C LEU A 191 8.10 -21.48 5.46
N GLU A 192 7.66 -20.62 4.54
CA GLU A 192 6.65 -20.99 3.56
C GLU A 192 7.36 -21.47 2.29
N VAL A 193 6.92 -22.59 1.78
CA VAL A 193 7.41 -23.18 0.53
C VAL A 193 6.23 -23.34 -0.41
N PHE A 194 6.30 -22.72 -1.59
CA PHE A 194 5.27 -22.74 -2.63
C PHE A 194 5.65 -23.68 -3.77
#